data_cba6b4b1926cb68287a1de0e1c54489c
#
_entry.id   cba6b4b1926cb68287a1de0e1c54489c
#
_cell.length_a   1.000
_cell.length_b   1.000
_cell.length_c   1.000
_cell.angle_alpha   90.00
_cell.angle_beta   90.00
_cell.angle_gamma   90.00
#
_symmetry.space_group_name_H-M   'P 1'
#
loop_
_entity.id
_entity.type
_entity.pdbx_description
1 polymer ?
#
loop_
_entity_poly.entity_id
_entity_poly.type
_entity_poly.pdbx_seq_one_letter_code
_entity_poly.pdbx_strand_id
1 'polypeptide(L)' 'MEQVIQNPPVNFIYFIDDKESSPESVKKLNPARVKTINFLKNEDAVKKYGEKARSGVITLTTK' A
#
# COMPACT_ATOMS: atom_id res chain seq x y z
N MET A 1 10.80 5.87 -1.31
CA MET A 1 10.14 4.57 -1.12
C MET A 1 10.25 4.08 0.32
N GLU A 2 11.42 4.17 0.92
CA GLU A 2 11.59 3.72 2.30
C GLU A 2 10.69 4.45 3.28
N GLN A 3 10.41 5.72 3.03
CA GLN A 3 9.54 6.50 3.91
C GLN A 3 8.12 5.95 3.96
N VAL A 4 7.66 5.35 2.88
CA VAL A 4 6.33 4.75 2.85
C VAL A 4 6.24 3.59 3.82
N ILE A 5 7.32 2.82 3.95
CA ILE A 5 7.34 1.65 4.85
C ILE A 5 7.54 2.07 6.29
N GLN A 6 8.43 3.05 6.54
CA GLN A 6 8.75 3.50 7.90
C GLN A 6 7.69 4.44 8.46
N ASN A 7 7.11 5.29 7.60
CA ASN A 7 6.08 6.25 7.97
C ASN A 7 4.96 6.22 6.94
N PRO A 8 4.19 5.14 6.87
CA PRO A 8 3.15 5.03 5.86
C PRO A 8 2.04 6.07 6.09
N PRO A 9 1.62 6.77 5.01
CA PRO A 9 0.48 7.68 5.13
C PRO A 9 -0.78 6.91 5.53
N VAL A 10 -1.54 7.46 6.45
CA VAL A 10 -2.75 6.79 6.96
C VAL A 10 -3.97 6.98 6.05
N ASN A 11 -3.86 7.88 5.08
CA ASN A 11 -5.00 8.16 4.19
C ASN A 11 -5.10 7.16 3.04
N PHE A 12 -4.08 6.37 2.83
CA PHE A 12 -4.06 5.40 1.74
C PHE A 12 -4.45 4.02 2.22
N ILE A 13 -4.96 3.22 1.28
CA ILE A 13 -5.24 1.82 1.54
C ILE A 13 -4.01 1.04 1.10
N TYR A 14 -3.62 0.07 1.90
CA TYR A 14 -2.42 -0.73 1.64
C TYR A 14 -2.80 -2.16 1.35
N PHE A 15 -2.13 -2.75 0.35
CA PHE A 15 -2.24 -4.17 0.05
C PHE A 15 -0.84 -4.77 0.09
N ILE A 16 -0.69 -5.83 0.86
CA ILE A 16 0.56 -6.59 0.93
C ILE A 16 0.28 -7.96 0.36
N ASP A 17 0.97 -8.29 -0.75
CA ASP A 17 0.76 -9.55 -1.48
C ASP A 17 -0.72 -9.79 -1.79
N ASP A 18 -1.38 -8.73 -2.26
CA ASP A 18 -2.81 -8.72 -2.63
C ASP A 18 -3.77 -8.88 -1.46
N LYS A 19 -3.29 -8.74 -0.24
CA LYS A 19 -4.15 -8.75 0.94
C LYS A 19 -4.25 -7.35 1.52
N GLU A 20 -5.47 -6.90 1.77
CA GLU A 20 -5.70 -5.59 2.36
C GLU A 20 -5.06 -5.55 3.74
N SER A 21 -4.28 -4.48 3.98
CA SER A 21 -3.50 -4.35 5.20
C SER A 21 -3.65 -2.95 5.77
N SER A 22 -3.38 -2.80 7.06
CA SER A 22 -3.41 -1.50 7.70
C SER A 22 -2.04 -0.81 7.57
N PRO A 23 -2.00 0.52 7.77
CA PRO A 23 -0.71 1.23 7.80
C PRO A 23 0.24 0.65 8.84
N GLU A 24 -0.31 0.17 9.96
CA GLU A 24 0.53 -0.43 11.00
C GLU A 24 1.21 -1.70 10.53
N SER A 25 0.50 -2.51 9.74
CA SER A 25 1.09 -3.72 9.18
C SER A 25 2.24 -3.40 8.25
N VAL A 26 2.07 -2.34 7.44
CA VAL A 26 3.14 -1.88 6.56
C VAL A 26 4.33 -1.40 7.37
N LYS A 27 4.08 -0.67 8.45
CA LYS A 27 5.13 -0.14 9.32
C LYS A 27 5.96 -1.25 9.94
N LYS A 28 5.33 -2.36 10.29
CA LYS A 28 6.00 -3.52 10.87
C LYS A 28 6.75 -4.35 9.85
N LEU A 29 6.47 -4.14 8.58
CA LEU A 29 7.09 -4.92 7.52
C LEU A 29 8.57 -4.56 7.39
N ASN A 30 9.41 -5.57 7.31
CA ASN A 30 10.83 -5.35 7.12
C ASN A 30 11.09 -4.87 5.69
N PRO A 31 11.68 -3.66 5.51
CA PRO A 31 11.94 -3.13 4.17
C PRO A 31 12.78 -4.07 3.30
N ALA A 32 13.66 -4.85 3.90
CA ALA A 32 14.49 -5.80 3.15
C ALA A 32 13.67 -6.91 2.50
N ARG A 33 12.46 -7.14 2.97
CA ARG A 33 11.58 -8.17 2.42
C ARG A 33 10.69 -7.66 1.29
N VAL A 34 10.65 -6.37 1.09
CA VAL A 34 9.80 -5.76 0.06
C VAL A 34 10.48 -5.91 -1.29
N LYS A 35 9.77 -6.51 -2.24
CA LYS A 35 10.25 -6.67 -3.60
C LYS A 35 9.88 -5.47 -4.45
N THR A 36 8.61 -5.08 -4.45
CA THR A 36 8.13 -3.96 -5.23
C THR A 36 7.10 -3.16 -4.44
N ILE A 37 7.02 -1.88 -4.75
CA ILE A 37 6.00 -0.98 -4.23
C ILE A 37 5.38 -0.27 -5.43
N ASN A 38 4.05 -0.31 -5.53
CA ASN A 38 3.32 0.38 -6.57
C ASN A 38 2.29 1.31 -5.96
N PHE A 39 2.07 2.43 -6.61
CA PHE A 39 1.06 3.38 -6.19
C PHE A 39 0.00 3.52 -7.27
N LEU A 40 -1.26 3.37 -6.89
CA LEU A 40 -2.40 3.57 -7.79
C LEU A 40 -3.07 4.88 -7.45
N LYS A 41 -3.27 5.71 -8.47
CA LYS A 41 -3.94 6.98 -8.30
C LYS A 41 -5.43 6.79 -8.09
N ASN A 42 -6.09 7.85 -7.64
CA ASN A 42 -7.49 7.82 -7.24
C ASN A 42 -8.40 7.08 -8.23
N GLU A 43 -8.35 7.44 -9.49
CA GLU A 43 -9.22 6.83 -10.50
C GLU A 43 -8.90 5.36 -10.72
N ASP A 44 -7.63 5.05 -10.88
CA ASP A 44 -7.20 3.67 -11.10
C ASP A 44 -7.49 2.81 -9.88
N ALA A 45 -7.29 3.38 -8.70
CA ALA A 45 -7.55 2.68 -7.46
C ALA A 45 -9.04 2.36 -7.32
N VAL A 46 -9.90 3.32 -7.65
CA VAL A 46 -11.35 3.12 -7.57
C VAL A 46 -11.81 2.05 -8.55
N LYS A 47 -11.26 2.06 -9.76
CA LYS A 47 -11.62 1.07 -10.77
C LYS A 47 -11.25 -0.34 -10.33
N LYS A 48 -10.15 -0.49 -9.63
CA LYS A 48 -9.65 -1.80 -9.25
C LYS A 48 -10.20 -2.27 -7.90
N TYR A 49 -10.31 -1.37 -6.94
CA TYR A 49 -10.65 -1.71 -5.56
C TYR A 49 -11.94 -1.10 -5.04
N GLY A 50 -12.57 -0.18 -5.80
CA GLY A 50 -13.83 0.43 -5.42
C GLY A 50 -13.66 1.79 -4.74
N GLU A 51 -14.79 2.35 -4.33
CA GLU A 51 -14.83 3.71 -3.77
C GLU A 51 -13.94 3.91 -2.54
N LYS A 52 -13.76 2.87 -1.75
CA LYS A 52 -12.92 2.96 -0.55
C LYS A 52 -11.47 3.31 -0.90
N ALA A 53 -11.08 3.08 -2.14
CA ALA A 53 -9.70 3.33 -2.58
C ALA A 53 -9.53 4.70 -3.22
N ARG A 54 -10.51 5.58 -3.08
CA ARG A 54 -10.48 6.91 -3.72
C ARG A 54 -9.26 7.72 -3.32
N SER A 55 -8.78 7.57 -2.10
CA SER A 55 -7.60 8.29 -1.62
C SER A 55 -6.31 7.79 -2.24
N GLY A 56 -6.36 6.65 -2.89
CA GLY A 56 -5.19 6.01 -3.47
C GLY A 56 -4.88 4.69 -2.80
N VAL A 57 -4.17 3.85 -3.50
CA VAL A 57 -3.78 2.52 -3.00
C VAL A 57 -2.29 2.33 -3.20
N ILE A 58 -1.64 1.82 -2.18
CA ILE A 58 -0.23 1.43 -2.25
C ILE A 58 -0.18 -0.09 -2.12
N THR A 59 0.39 -0.74 -3.13
CA THR A 59 0.54 -2.19 -3.11
C THR A 59 2.00 -2.55 -2.92
N LEU A 60 2.23 -3.50 -2.04
CA LEU A 60 3.57 -3.99 -1.76
C LEU A 60 3.62 -5.48 -2.07
N THR A 61 4.72 -5.90 -2.67
CA THR A 61 4.96 -7.31 -2.93
C THR A 61 6.21 -7.70 -2.17
N THR A 62 6.13 -8.79 -1.43
CA THR A 62 7.28 -9.29 -0.67
C THR A 62 8.05 -10.32 -1.49
N LYS A 63 9.30 -10.51 -1.09
CA LYS A 63 10.18 -11.49 -1.74
C LYS A 63 9.77 -12.92 -1.42
#